data_067cd371fe7e6c14a9f64bb89442bc51
#
_entry.id   067cd371fe7e6c14a9f64bb89442bc51
#
_cell.length_a   1.000
_cell.length_b   1.000
_cell.length_c   1.000
_cell.angle_alpha   90.00
_cell.angle_beta   90.00
_cell.angle_gamma   90.00
#
_symmetry.space_group_name_H-M   'P 1'
#
loop_
_entity.id
_entity.type
_entity.pdbx_description
1 polymer ?
#
loop_
_entity_poly.entity_id
_entity_poly.type
_entity_poly.pdbx_seq_one_letter_code
_entity_poly.pdbx_strand_id
1 'polypeptide(L)'
;MQSNRLYAAVVSLGLAAGSTGVLAVPTIPEESGWSGHVNLGVGAGTSESNMISGISSIDLGEEKISSLEDGPGSEDIVLPVAQFELAYTLGENRTQFYLGNQEADALSFDLETTLKTHLGVRQEIPGITRVEFSLSASTIPLDVWKDPYVVDEKRSETERTASGLHITLDELFGTGFELAWSTVEVELDDERSGEAEGLGLSNAERRSLEREGQIYNLELSYDWKINERHRIAPMIAWVDHDLDGAAMAEDGVALVLKHLYSKNRWMFVTRVFYQDLESDDSNPIYDKQGDADLLGAAFTAFYSKPFGLQNWTANATVAYQDKD
;
A
#
# COMPACT_ATOMS: atom_id res chain seq x y z
N MET A 1 0.31 -12.46 -20.32
CA MET A 1 -0.02 -11.49 -19.26
C MET A 1 -0.72 -12.24 -18.16
N GLN A 2 -0.19 -12.23 -16.96
CA GLN A 2 -0.85 -12.88 -15.83
C GLN A 2 -1.64 -11.80 -15.11
N SER A 3 -2.98 -11.88 -15.17
CA SER A 3 -3.86 -10.96 -14.46
C SER A 3 -3.83 -11.28 -12.97
N ASN A 4 -3.51 -10.32 -12.12
CA ASN A 4 -3.63 -10.44 -10.68
C ASN A 4 -4.88 -9.68 -10.23
N ARG A 5 -5.82 -10.38 -9.58
CA ARG A 5 -7.07 -9.77 -9.11
C ARG A 5 -7.19 -9.85 -7.59
N LEU A 6 -7.66 -8.77 -7.02
CA LEU A 6 -7.99 -8.72 -5.60
C LEU A 6 -9.40 -8.18 -5.40
N TYR A 7 -10.24 -8.97 -4.75
CA TYR A 7 -11.54 -8.54 -4.24
C TYR A 7 -11.50 -8.61 -2.72
N ALA A 8 -11.75 -7.52 -2.05
CA ALA A 8 -11.73 -7.51 -0.60
C ALA A 8 -12.90 -6.74 -0.01
N ALA A 9 -13.43 -7.25 1.09
CA ALA A 9 -14.33 -6.53 1.98
C ALA A 9 -13.75 -6.53 3.39
N VAL A 10 -13.62 -5.37 3.98
CA VAL A 10 -13.07 -5.19 5.34
C VAL A 10 -14.10 -4.51 6.21
N VAL A 11 -14.32 -5.03 7.40
CA VAL A 11 -15.12 -4.39 8.44
C VAL A 11 -14.27 -4.22 9.68
N SER A 12 -14.16 -3.01 10.19
CA SER A 12 -13.38 -2.74 11.38
C SER A 12 -14.03 -1.75 12.35
N LEU A 13 -13.57 -1.78 13.58
CA LEU A 13 -14.00 -0.88 14.65
C LEU A 13 -12.75 -0.23 15.25
N GLY A 14 -12.67 1.08 15.17
CA GLY A 14 -11.56 1.87 15.68
C GLY A 14 -11.91 2.71 16.89
N LEU A 15 -10.96 2.79 17.82
CA LEU A 15 -10.96 3.73 18.94
C LEU A 15 -9.87 4.77 18.71
N ALA A 16 -10.26 6.05 18.64
CA ALA A 16 -9.31 7.15 18.47
C ALA A 16 -9.37 8.12 19.65
N ALA A 17 -8.21 8.52 20.14
CA ALA A 17 -8.03 9.63 21.06
C ALA A 17 -7.30 10.75 20.30
N GLY A 18 -8.08 11.59 19.61
CA GLY A 18 -7.58 12.67 18.77
C GLY A 18 -8.37 12.78 17.46
N SER A 19 -7.97 13.69 16.57
CA SER A 19 -8.58 13.85 15.24
C SER A 19 -7.87 12.93 14.24
N THR A 20 -8.59 12.04 13.59
CA THR A 20 -8.08 11.25 12.46
C THR A 20 -8.33 12.01 11.16
N GLY A 21 -7.27 12.33 10.43
CA GLY A 21 -7.34 12.87 9.07
C GLY A 21 -7.30 11.72 8.06
N VAL A 22 -8.27 11.63 7.18
CA VAL A 22 -8.40 10.53 6.20
C VAL A 22 -7.74 10.87 4.85
N LEU A 23 -7.30 12.10 4.64
CA LEU A 23 -6.86 12.58 3.32
C LEU A 23 -5.50 13.27 3.28
N ALA A 24 -4.90 13.59 4.42
CA ALA A 24 -3.68 14.38 4.50
C ALA A 24 -2.95 14.06 5.80
N VAL A 25 -1.73 14.57 5.96
CA VAL A 25 -1.01 14.52 7.24
C VAL A 25 -1.93 15.01 8.36
N PRO A 26 -2.11 14.25 9.46
CA PRO A 26 -3.01 14.64 10.54
C PRO A 26 -2.69 16.03 11.11
N THR A 27 -3.71 16.79 11.47
CA THR A 27 -3.53 18.08 12.13
C THR A 27 -2.82 17.88 13.47
N ILE A 28 -1.70 18.57 13.68
CA ILE A 28 -0.93 18.50 14.93
C ILE A 28 -1.73 19.23 16.04
N PRO A 29 -2.00 18.56 17.20
CA PRO A 29 -2.69 19.20 18.31
C PRO A 29 -1.92 20.42 18.84
N GLU A 30 -2.66 21.42 19.32
CA GLU A 30 -2.06 22.62 19.94
C GLU A 30 -1.56 22.35 21.36
N GLU A 31 -2.17 21.40 22.05
CA GLU A 31 -1.79 21.00 23.41
C GLU A 31 -0.76 19.87 23.37
N SER A 32 0.22 19.95 24.27
CA SER A 32 1.20 18.88 24.45
C SER A 32 0.58 17.67 25.11
N GLY A 33 0.94 16.48 24.65
CA GLY A 33 0.46 15.24 25.25
C GLY A 33 0.43 14.05 24.30
N TRP A 34 -0.03 12.93 24.86
CA TRP A 34 -0.21 11.68 24.12
C TRP A 34 -1.54 11.69 23.36
N SER A 35 -1.51 11.18 22.15
CA SER A 35 -2.68 10.89 21.31
C SER A 35 -2.46 9.58 20.59
N GLY A 36 -3.50 9.06 19.93
CA GLY A 36 -3.36 7.87 19.12
C GLY A 36 -4.70 7.19 18.82
N HIS A 37 -4.62 6.13 18.07
CA HIS A 37 -5.79 5.30 17.74
C HIS A 37 -5.39 3.82 17.64
N VAL A 38 -6.40 2.97 17.76
CA VAL A 38 -6.33 1.55 17.43
C VAL A 38 -7.56 1.21 16.61
N ASN A 39 -7.37 0.53 15.49
CA ASN A 39 -8.43 0.03 14.63
C ASN A 39 -8.29 -1.48 14.47
N LEU A 40 -9.31 -2.23 14.85
CA LEU A 40 -9.34 -3.68 14.79
C LEU A 40 -10.49 -4.14 13.91
N GLY A 41 -10.23 -5.08 13.03
CA GLY A 41 -11.22 -5.55 12.10
C GLY A 41 -10.91 -6.92 11.52
N VAL A 42 -11.72 -7.31 10.56
CA VAL A 42 -11.56 -8.49 9.75
C VAL A 42 -11.86 -8.15 8.30
N GLY A 43 -11.02 -8.64 7.41
CA GLY A 43 -11.21 -8.61 5.96
C GLY A 43 -11.48 -10.01 5.43
N ALA A 44 -12.26 -10.10 4.37
CA ALA A 44 -12.46 -11.32 3.61
C ALA A 44 -12.49 -10.96 2.12
N GLY A 45 -11.97 -11.85 1.29
CA GLY A 45 -11.90 -11.61 -0.15
C GLY A 45 -11.33 -12.78 -0.91
N THR A 46 -10.97 -12.54 -2.16
CA THR A 46 -10.26 -13.48 -3.01
C THR A 46 -8.99 -12.83 -3.54
N SER A 47 -7.93 -13.59 -3.65
CA SER A 47 -6.65 -13.20 -4.24
C SER A 47 -6.30 -14.11 -5.40
N GLU A 48 -5.76 -13.55 -6.46
CA GLU A 48 -5.21 -14.27 -7.62
C GLU A 48 -3.80 -13.73 -7.84
N SER A 49 -2.76 -14.53 -7.52
CA SER A 49 -1.37 -14.13 -7.70
C SER A 49 -0.47 -15.34 -7.95
N ASN A 50 0.40 -15.25 -8.95
CA ASN A 50 1.48 -16.22 -9.17
C ASN A 50 2.81 -15.81 -8.53
N MET A 51 2.90 -14.62 -7.96
CA MET A 51 4.14 -14.09 -7.36
C MET A 51 4.13 -14.17 -5.83
N ILE A 52 2.97 -13.93 -5.21
CA ILE A 52 2.78 -13.95 -3.76
C ILE A 52 2.30 -15.34 -3.35
N SER A 53 2.89 -15.92 -2.29
CA SER A 53 2.45 -17.19 -1.71
C SER A 53 1.53 -16.99 -0.52
N GLY A 54 1.83 -16.00 0.35
CA GLY A 54 1.04 -15.83 1.55
C GLY A 54 1.44 -14.67 2.45
N ILE A 55 0.83 -14.65 3.63
CA ILE A 55 1.19 -13.78 4.75
C ILE A 55 1.12 -14.62 6.02
N SER A 56 2.26 -14.90 6.65
CA SER A 56 2.35 -15.71 7.87
C SER A 56 1.73 -17.11 7.65
N SER A 57 0.52 -17.37 8.11
CA SER A 57 -0.19 -18.67 7.97
C SER A 57 -1.39 -18.60 7.02
N ILE A 58 -1.47 -17.57 6.19
CA ILE A 58 -2.60 -17.34 5.28
C ILE A 58 -2.08 -17.45 3.84
N ASP A 59 -2.54 -18.47 3.14
CA ASP A 59 -2.20 -18.71 1.75
C ASP A 59 -2.92 -17.69 0.86
N LEU A 60 -2.19 -17.10 -0.10
CA LEU A 60 -2.68 -16.11 -1.07
C LEU A 60 -2.48 -16.55 -2.51
N GLY A 61 -1.70 -17.60 -2.75
CA GLY A 61 -1.39 -18.15 -4.06
C GLY A 61 -1.27 -19.66 -4.05
N GLU A 62 -1.50 -20.28 -5.20
CA GLU A 62 -1.45 -21.74 -5.34
C GLU A 62 -0.03 -22.28 -5.18
N GLU A 63 0.16 -23.33 -4.37
CA GLU A 63 1.46 -24.00 -4.20
C GLU A 63 2.00 -24.64 -5.48
N LYS A 64 1.14 -24.95 -6.45
CA LYS A 64 1.50 -25.65 -7.68
C LYS A 64 0.74 -25.08 -8.87
N ILE A 65 1.49 -24.74 -9.93
CA ILE A 65 0.93 -24.39 -11.25
C ILE A 65 1.24 -25.47 -12.26
N SER A 66 0.37 -25.64 -13.24
CA SER A 66 0.50 -26.66 -14.29
C SER A 66 1.12 -26.13 -15.58
N SER A 67 1.14 -24.82 -15.77
CA SER A 67 1.74 -24.16 -16.92
C SER A 67 2.15 -22.74 -16.55
N LEU A 68 3.19 -22.21 -17.20
CA LEU A 68 3.59 -20.80 -17.10
C LEU A 68 2.61 -19.85 -17.81
N GLU A 69 1.78 -20.39 -18.70
CA GLU A 69 0.78 -19.60 -19.44
C GLU A 69 -0.60 -19.59 -18.77
N ASP A 70 -0.80 -20.43 -17.74
CA ASP A 70 -2.05 -20.44 -16.97
C ASP A 70 -2.14 -19.16 -16.12
N GLY A 71 -3.32 -18.58 -16.05
CA GLY A 71 -3.59 -17.49 -15.11
C GLY A 71 -3.45 -17.97 -13.66
N PRO A 72 -3.22 -17.04 -12.70
CA PRO A 72 -3.17 -17.41 -11.29
C PRO A 72 -4.50 -18.03 -10.84
N GLY A 73 -4.42 -19.02 -9.97
CA GLY A 73 -5.59 -19.57 -9.29
C GLY A 73 -6.18 -18.57 -8.29
N SER A 74 -7.44 -18.78 -7.94
CA SER A 74 -8.15 -17.91 -7.01
C SER A 74 -8.19 -18.54 -5.62
N GLU A 75 -7.66 -17.84 -4.61
CA GLU A 75 -7.67 -18.25 -3.21
C GLU A 75 -8.61 -17.37 -2.38
N ASP A 76 -9.48 -18.02 -1.58
CA ASP A 76 -10.35 -17.32 -0.62
C ASP A 76 -9.54 -16.95 0.62
N ILE A 77 -9.56 -15.68 1.00
CA ILE A 77 -8.76 -15.14 2.10
C ILE A 77 -9.63 -14.58 3.22
N VAL A 78 -9.18 -14.74 4.46
CA VAL A 78 -9.68 -14.03 5.64
C VAL A 78 -8.49 -13.48 6.42
N LEU A 79 -8.43 -12.15 6.52
CA LEU A 79 -7.32 -11.44 7.15
C LEU A 79 -7.79 -10.67 8.39
N PRO A 80 -7.10 -10.81 9.54
CA PRO A 80 -7.27 -9.87 10.64
C PRO A 80 -6.71 -8.51 10.23
N VAL A 81 -7.42 -7.44 10.58
CA VAL A 81 -6.96 -6.06 10.38
C VAL A 81 -6.65 -5.46 11.73
N ALA A 82 -5.41 -5.04 11.92
CA ALA A 82 -4.96 -4.35 13.13
C ALA A 82 -4.11 -3.14 12.73
N GLN A 83 -4.62 -1.96 13.06
CA GLN A 83 -3.91 -0.70 12.81
C GLN A 83 -3.84 0.10 14.10
N PHE A 84 -2.77 0.83 14.28
CA PHE A 84 -2.59 1.69 15.44
C PHE A 84 -1.69 2.87 15.10
N GLU A 85 -1.85 3.93 15.84
CA GLU A 85 -0.88 5.00 15.94
C GLU A 85 -0.79 5.43 17.40
N LEU A 86 0.42 5.62 17.89
CA LEU A 86 0.73 6.27 19.14
C LEU A 86 1.57 7.50 18.83
N ALA A 87 1.13 8.67 19.28
CA ALA A 87 1.82 9.93 19.03
C ALA A 87 2.00 10.76 20.29
N TYR A 88 3.08 11.53 20.33
CA TYR A 88 3.34 12.52 21.37
C TYR A 88 3.58 13.90 20.76
N THR A 89 2.78 14.86 21.16
CA THR A 89 2.81 16.24 20.63
C THR A 89 3.55 17.16 21.60
N LEU A 90 4.44 17.99 21.07
CA LEU A 90 5.01 19.18 21.68
C LEU A 90 4.26 20.39 21.14
N GLY A 91 3.18 20.80 21.80
CA GLY A 91 2.23 21.80 21.29
C GLY A 91 2.87 23.16 21.00
N GLU A 92 3.74 23.67 21.90
CA GLU A 92 4.44 24.94 21.70
C GLU A 92 5.27 25.01 20.41
N ASN A 93 5.86 23.87 20.02
CA ASN A 93 6.71 23.75 18.85
C ASN A 93 5.96 23.25 17.63
N ARG A 94 4.67 22.88 17.77
CA ARG A 94 3.88 22.25 16.70
C ARG A 94 4.59 21.04 16.09
N THR A 95 5.20 20.23 16.95
CA THR A 95 5.96 19.03 16.58
C THR A 95 5.28 17.81 17.18
N GLN A 96 5.13 16.74 16.40
CA GLN A 96 4.57 15.48 16.85
C GLN A 96 5.47 14.32 16.42
N PHE A 97 5.82 13.46 17.36
CA PHE A 97 6.48 12.17 17.10
C PHE A 97 5.41 11.08 17.08
N TYR A 98 5.53 10.11 16.20
CA TYR A 98 4.59 9.01 16.14
C TYR A 98 5.22 7.68 15.79
N LEU A 99 4.55 6.60 16.18
CA LEU A 99 4.81 5.22 15.82
C LEU A 99 3.49 4.56 15.48
N GLY A 100 3.39 3.90 14.33
CA GLY A 100 2.17 3.19 13.94
C GLY A 100 2.14 2.79 12.47
N ASN A 101 1.05 2.18 12.07
CA ASN A 101 0.73 1.96 10.67
C ASN A 101 0.00 3.20 10.13
N GLN A 102 0.30 3.62 8.93
CA GLN A 102 -0.44 4.75 8.35
C GLN A 102 -1.83 4.29 7.87
N GLU A 103 -2.86 5.08 8.19
CA GLU A 103 -4.24 4.77 7.78
C GLU A 103 -4.42 4.87 6.26
N ALA A 104 -3.62 5.72 5.60
CA ALA A 104 -3.59 5.85 4.15
C ALA A 104 -3.14 4.55 3.46
N ASP A 105 -2.24 3.81 4.08
CA ASP A 105 -1.72 2.53 3.57
C ASP A 105 -2.82 1.47 3.50
N ALA A 106 -3.70 1.40 4.49
CA ALA A 106 -4.83 0.47 4.51
C ALA A 106 -5.86 0.75 3.41
N LEU A 107 -5.95 1.98 2.94
CA LEU A 107 -6.84 2.36 1.85
C LEU A 107 -6.20 2.14 0.47
N SER A 108 -4.90 1.82 0.40
CA SER A 108 -4.21 1.50 -0.85
C SER A 108 -4.50 0.10 -1.35
N PHE A 109 -4.92 -0.83 -0.47
CA PHE A 109 -5.06 -2.27 -0.74
C PHE A 109 -3.78 -2.94 -1.24
N ASP A 110 -2.66 -2.27 -1.05
CA ASP A 110 -1.36 -2.88 -1.19
C ASP A 110 -1.02 -3.61 0.13
N LEU A 111 -0.93 -4.93 0.05
CA LEU A 111 -0.65 -5.78 1.20
C LEU A 111 0.70 -5.44 1.82
N GLU A 112 1.72 -5.20 1.00
CA GLU A 112 3.06 -4.88 1.47
C GLU A 112 3.08 -3.57 2.26
N THR A 113 2.42 -2.53 1.77
CA THR A 113 2.29 -1.25 2.45
C THR A 113 1.49 -1.38 3.76
N THR A 114 0.40 -2.16 3.75
CA THR A 114 -0.45 -2.38 4.93
C THR A 114 0.30 -3.08 6.09
N LEU A 115 1.33 -3.86 5.79
CA LEU A 115 2.12 -4.62 6.78
C LEU A 115 3.32 -3.84 7.36
N LYS A 116 3.50 -2.56 6.98
CA LYS A 116 4.61 -1.71 7.46
C LYS A 116 4.24 -0.97 8.75
N THR A 117 5.25 -0.74 9.58
CA THR A 117 5.17 0.18 10.72
C THR A 117 6.08 1.36 10.47
N HIS A 118 5.58 2.55 10.75
CA HIS A 118 6.27 3.83 10.57
C HIS A 118 6.69 4.41 11.92
N LEU A 119 7.90 4.94 11.99
CA LEU A 119 8.39 5.80 13.05
C LEU A 119 8.68 7.16 12.44
N GLY A 120 8.00 8.20 12.87
CA GLY A 120 8.11 9.49 12.22
C GLY A 120 7.95 10.70 13.11
N VAL A 121 8.16 11.85 12.48
CA VAL A 121 7.97 13.17 13.05
C VAL A 121 7.16 14.03 12.09
N ARG A 122 6.18 14.75 12.62
CA ARG A 122 5.39 15.76 11.93
C ARG A 122 5.73 17.13 12.52
N GLN A 123 5.95 18.11 11.65
CA GLN A 123 6.25 19.47 12.03
C GLN A 123 5.37 20.43 11.24
N GLU A 124 4.61 21.27 11.93
CA GLU A 124 3.92 22.39 11.29
C GLU A 124 4.85 23.61 11.23
N ILE A 125 5.01 24.16 10.04
CA ILE A 125 5.67 25.45 9.78
C ILE A 125 4.56 26.42 9.40
N PRO A 126 4.09 27.27 10.34
CA PRO A 126 2.88 28.08 10.13
C PRO A 126 2.93 28.92 8.85
N GLY A 127 1.89 28.81 8.02
CA GLY A 127 1.76 29.54 6.76
C GLY A 127 2.66 29.04 5.62
N ILE A 128 3.43 28.00 5.83
CA ILE A 128 4.32 27.41 4.81
C ILE A 128 3.89 25.99 4.48
N THR A 129 3.94 25.06 5.44
CA THR A 129 3.65 23.64 5.19
C THR A 129 3.57 22.84 6.49
N ARG A 130 2.96 21.68 6.45
CA ARG A 130 3.20 20.58 7.39
C ARG A 130 4.20 19.60 6.76
N VAL A 131 5.28 19.33 7.44
CA VAL A 131 6.28 18.35 7.01
C VAL A 131 6.07 17.07 7.81
N GLU A 132 6.01 15.94 7.15
CA GLU A 132 6.15 14.63 7.75
C GLU A 132 7.42 13.96 7.24
N PHE A 133 8.17 13.39 8.15
CA PHE A 133 9.33 12.54 7.85
C PHE A 133 9.15 11.23 8.61
N SER A 134 9.25 10.10 7.92
CA SER A 134 9.17 8.80 8.58
C SER A 134 10.09 7.75 7.96
N LEU A 135 10.48 6.81 8.80
CA LEU A 135 11.08 5.54 8.43
C LEU A 135 10.03 4.46 8.56
N SER A 136 10.00 3.53 7.64
CA SER A 136 9.11 2.39 7.65
C SER A 136 9.88 1.08 7.56
N ALA A 137 9.30 0.01 8.11
CA ALA A 137 9.79 -1.34 7.93
C ALA A 137 8.62 -2.33 7.98
N SER A 138 8.75 -3.45 7.27
CA SER A 138 7.81 -4.57 7.35
C SER A 138 7.72 -5.06 8.79
N THR A 139 6.51 -5.09 9.33
CA THR A 139 6.21 -5.65 10.65
C THR A 139 5.95 -7.14 10.54
N ILE A 140 5.36 -7.55 9.44
CA ILE A 140 5.12 -8.92 9.05
C ILE A 140 5.67 -9.06 7.64
N PRO A 141 6.62 -9.99 7.37
CA PRO A 141 7.08 -10.26 6.02
C PRO A 141 5.94 -10.75 5.13
N LEU A 142 6.06 -10.50 3.85
CA LEU A 142 5.21 -11.10 2.83
C LEU A 142 5.86 -12.39 2.34
N ASP A 143 5.12 -13.50 2.35
CA ASP A 143 5.61 -14.77 1.80
C ASP A 143 5.45 -14.74 0.27
N VAL A 144 6.54 -15.02 -0.46
CA VAL A 144 6.59 -15.07 -1.93
C VAL A 144 7.23 -16.36 -2.38
N TRP A 145 7.02 -16.76 -3.63
CA TRP A 145 7.70 -17.95 -4.17
C TRP A 145 9.17 -17.65 -4.40
N LYS A 146 10.08 -18.56 -3.96
CA LYS A 146 11.54 -18.47 -4.26
C LYS A 146 11.79 -18.43 -5.76
N ASP A 147 11.15 -19.34 -6.48
CA ASP A 147 11.07 -19.35 -7.93
C ASP A 147 9.61 -19.46 -8.35
N PRO A 148 8.99 -18.37 -8.83
CA PRO A 148 7.59 -18.37 -9.27
C PRO A 148 7.34 -19.19 -10.54
N TYR A 149 8.40 -19.58 -11.25
CA TYR A 149 8.35 -20.24 -12.55
C TYR A 149 8.45 -21.77 -12.49
N VAL A 150 8.41 -22.37 -11.30
CA VAL A 150 8.36 -23.83 -11.12
C VAL A 150 6.99 -24.35 -11.54
N VAL A 151 6.96 -25.31 -12.47
CA VAL A 151 5.76 -25.94 -13.03
C VAL A 151 5.71 -27.41 -12.63
N ASP A 152 4.50 -27.95 -12.40
CA ASP A 152 4.22 -29.34 -12.08
C ASP A 152 4.82 -29.86 -10.76
N GLU A 153 5.50 -29.01 -10.00
CA GLU A 153 6.05 -29.31 -8.68
C GLU A 153 5.54 -28.31 -7.64
N LYS A 154 5.68 -28.65 -6.36
CA LYS A 154 5.36 -27.71 -5.27
C LYS A 154 6.42 -26.61 -5.22
N ARG A 155 5.98 -25.36 -5.30
CA ARG A 155 6.85 -24.18 -5.16
C ARG A 155 7.28 -23.98 -3.70
N SER A 156 8.51 -23.54 -3.49
CA SER A 156 9.04 -23.20 -2.17
C SER A 156 8.88 -21.70 -1.90
N GLU A 157 8.63 -21.35 -0.64
CA GLU A 157 8.42 -19.99 -0.18
C GLU A 157 9.70 -19.36 0.36
N THR A 158 9.76 -18.03 0.30
CA THR A 158 10.75 -17.17 0.94
C THR A 158 10.06 -15.92 1.50
N GLU A 159 10.69 -15.29 2.47
CA GLU A 159 10.19 -14.04 3.02
C GLU A 159 10.67 -12.84 2.17
N ARG A 160 9.76 -11.92 1.91
CA ARG A 160 10.03 -10.59 1.33
C ARG A 160 9.78 -9.54 2.38
N THR A 161 10.78 -8.71 2.61
CA THR A 161 10.70 -7.58 3.53
C THR A 161 10.93 -6.27 2.80
N ALA A 162 10.45 -5.19 3.39
CA ALA A 162 10.62 -3.85 2.85
C ALA A 162 10.92 -2.85 3.96
N SER A 163 11.86 -1.95 3.71
CA SER A 163 12.16 -0.82 4.59
C SER A 163 12.25 0.46 3.78
N GLY A 164 11.86 1.60 4.36
CA GLY A 164 11.76 2.81 3.55
C GLY A 164 11.86 4.11 4.32
N LEU A 165 11.98 5.16 3.53
CA LEU A 165 11.99 6.55 3.95
C LEU A 165 10.86 7.28 3.22
N HIS A 166 10.08 8.09 3.97
CA HIS A 166 8.98 8.88 3.44
C HIS A 166 9.11 10.32 3.88
N ILE A 167 8.86 11.26 2.98
CA ILE A 167 8.80 12.69 3.22
C ILE A 167 7.52 13.23 2.59
N THR A 168 6.68 13.91 3.37
CA THR A 168 5.47 14.56 2.87
C THR A 168 5.48 16.03 3.24
N LEU A 169 5.18 16.88 2.29
CA LEU A 169 4.97 18.31 2.44
C LEU A 169 3.50 18.62 2.15
N ASP A 170 2.70 18.78 3.20
CA ASP A 170 1.27 19.02 3.11
C ASP A 170 0.92 20.52 3.32
N GLU A 171 -0.22 20.94 2.81
CA GLU A 171 -0.68 22.35 2.87
C GLU A 171 0.37 23.35 2.36
N LEU A 172 1.07 23.02 1.27
CA LEU A 172 2.12 23.85 0.70
C LEU A 172 1.63 25.30 0.50
N PHE A 173 2.32 26.24 1.15
CA PHE A 173 2.01 27.68 1.15
C PHE A 173 0.57 28.01 1.55
N GLY A 174 -0.03 27.21 2.45
CA GLY A 174 -1.42 27.37 2.90
C GLY A 174 -2.46 27.02 1.83
N THR A 175 -2.07 26.26 0.82
CA THR A 175 -2.97 25.72 -0.23
C THR A 175 -3.35 24.28 0.09
N GLY A 176 -4.15 23.65 -0.77
CA GLY A 176 -4.44 22.22 -0.67
C GLY A 176 -3.41 21.32 -1.38
N PHE A 177 -2.27 21.84 -1.82
CA PHE A 177 -1.22 21.03 -2.45
C PHE A 177 -0.44 20.21 -1.43
N GLU A 178 -0.22 18.96 -1.78
CA GLU A 178 0.64 18.02 -1.07
C GLU A 178 1.66 17.44 -2.06
N LEU A 179 2.90 17.35 -1.63
CA LEU A 179 3.99 16.69 -2.34
C LEU A 179 4.57 15.61 -1.42
N ALA A 180 4.56 14.37 -1.87
CA ALA A 180 5.17 13.27 -1.15
C ALA A 180 6.25 12.59 -1.99
N TRP A 181 7.29 12.14 -1.32
CA TRP A 181 8.36 11.35 -1.89
C TRP A 181 8.70 10.19 -0.97
N SER A 182 8.90 9.02 -1.54
CA SER A 182 9.35 7.85 -0.78
C SER A 182 10.39 7.04 -1.55
N THR A 183 11.22 6.36 -0.78
CA THR A 183 12.07 5.28 -1.27
C THR A 183 11.91 4.08 -0.37
N VAL A 184 11.80 2.89 -0.96
CA VAL A 184 11.61 1.63 -0.27
C VAL A 184 12.59 0.62 -0.83
N GLU A 185 13.41 0.02 0.03
CA GLU A 185 14.26 -1.11 -0.29
C GLU A 185 13.49 -2.41 -0.06
N VAL A 186 13.55 -3.30 -1.03
CA VAL A 186 12.89 -4.61 -1.02
C VAL A 186 13.96 -5.68 -1.02
N GLU A 187 13.88 -6.62 -0.09
CA GLU A 187 14.80 -7.74 0.08
C GLU A 187 14.05 -9.06 0.15
N LEU A 188 14.63 -10.11 -0.43
CA LEU A 188 14.16 -11.50 -0.32
C LEU A 188 15.22 -12.35 0.40
N ASP A 189 14.81 -13.20 1.34
CA ASP A 189 15.75 -14.05 2.06
C ASP A 189 16.44 -15.09 1.15
N ASP A 190 15.76 -15.58 0.12
CA ASP A 190 16.29 -16.57 -0.83
C ASP A 190 15.62 -16.40 -2.21
N GLU A 191 16.28 -15.66 -3.11
CA GLU A 191 15.83 -15.41 -4.48
C GLU A 191 16.37 -16.45 -5.45
N ARG A 192 15.48 -17.12 -6.19
CA ARG A 192 15.82 -18.18 -7.17
C ARG A 192 15.03 -18.10 -8.46
N SER A 193 14.53 -16.95 -8.82
CA SER A 193 13.73 -16.76 -10.03
C SER A 193 14.45 -17.30 -11.28
N GLY A 194 13.77 -18.18 -12.00
CA GLY A 194 14.27 -18.77 -13.24
C GLY A 194 15.29 -19.91 -13.05
N GLU A 195 15.46 -20.46 -11.85
CA GLU A 195 16.31 -21.65 -11.63
C GLU A 195 15.60 -22.97 -11.91
N ALA A 196 14.26 -22.94 -12.12
CA ALA A 196 13.46 -24.14 -12.37
C ALA A 196 14.03 -24.99 -13.52
N GLU A 197 14.03 -26.31 -13.31
CA GLU A 197 14.49 -27.24 -14.35
C GLU A 197 13.67 -27.12 -15.63
N GLY A 198 14.35 -27.12 -16.77
CA GLY A 198 13.69 -27.06 -18.09
C GLY A 198 13.53 -25.68 -18.70
N LEU A 199 13.73 -24.60 -17.96
CA LEU A 199 13.71 -23.23 -18.51
C LEU A 199 14.89 -22.95 -19.44
N GLY A 200 16.05 -23.55 -19.16
CA GLY A 200 17.22 -23.43 -20.02
C GLY A 200 17.88 -22.05 -20.04
N LEU A 201 17.57 -21.20 -19.06
CA LEU A 201 18.02 -19.81 -18.97
C LEU A 201 19.53 -19.74 -18.66
N SER A 202 20.20 -18.80 -19.31
CA SER A 202 21.56 -18.40 -18.97
C SER A 202 21.61 -17.65 -17.63
N ASN A 203 22.80 -17.50 -17.05
CA ASN A 203 22.96 -16.72 -15.81
C ASN A 203 22.59 -15.24 -15.97
N ALA A 204 22.69 -14.67 -17.18
CA ALA A 204 22.28 -13.29 -17.44
C ALA A 204 20.75 -13.17 -17.46
N GLU A 205 20.06 -14.12 -18.10
CA GLU A 205 18.58 -14.16 -18.14
C GLU A 205 17.99 -14.43 -16.75
N ARG A 206 18.64 -15.24 -15.89
CA ARG A 206 18.17 -15.42 -14.50
C ARG A 206 18.33 -14.14 -13.69
N ARG A 207 19.45 -13.43 -13.82
CA ARG A 207 19.64 -12.14 -13.14
C ARG A 207 18.62 -11.08 -13.56
N SER A 208 18.14 -11.11 -14.80
CA SER A 208 17.10 -10.18 -15.22
C SER A 208 15.74 -10.44 -14.57
N LEU A 209 15.57 -11.55 -13.83
CA LEU A 209 14.37 -11.92 -13.09
C LEU A 209 14.48 -11.68 -11.57
N GLU A 210 15.58 -11.10 -11.08
CA GLU A 210 15.75 -10.75 -9.67
C GLU A 210 14.72 -9.71 -9.23
N ARG A 211 14.13 -9.87 -8.01
CA ARG A 211 12.98 -9.09 -7.53
C ARG A 211 13.32 -8.23 -6.30
N GLU A 212 14.60 -8.15 -5.94
CA GLU A 212 15.15 -7.24 -4.93
C GLU A 212 15.46 -5.89 -5.56
N GLY A 213 15.60 -4.83 -4.75
CA GLY A 213 16.00 -3.51 -5.23
C GLY A 213 15.27 -2.36 -4.56
N GLN A 214 15.19 -1.23 -5.24
CA GLN A 214 14.64 0.01 -4.71
C GLN A 214 13.34 0.39 -5.44
N ILE A 215 12.38 0.89 -4.68
CA ILE A 215 11.13 1.47 -5.23
C ILE A 215 11.12 2.95 -4.88
N TYR A 216 10.90 3.80 -5.86
CA TYR A 216 10.78 5.25 -5.71
C TYR A 216 9.38 5.71 -6.09
N ASN A 217 8.80 6.60 -5.28
CA ASN A 217 7.54 7.25 -5.61
C ASN A 217 7.67 8.77 -5.40
N LEU A 218 7.13 9.52 -6.35
CA LEU A 218 6.96 10.96 -6.24
C LEU A 218 5.50 11.31 -6.55
N GLU A 219 4.78 11.82 -5.57
CA GLU A 219 3.34 12.07 -5.63
C GLU A 219 3.04 13.56 -5.51
N LEU A 220 2.13 14.05 -6.32
CA LEU A 220 1.56 15.39 -6.22
C LEU A 220 0.04 15.27 -6.12
N SER A 221 -0.54 15.77 -5.05
CA SER A 221 -1.98 15.81 -4.85
C SER A 221 -2.49 17.22 -4.57
N TYR A 222 -3.80 17.40 -4.73
CA TYR A 222 -4.48 18.65 -4.37
C TYR A 222 -5.80 18.36 -3.67
N ASP A 223 -5.93 18.81 -2.42
CA ASP A 223 -7.16 18.67 -1.65
C ASP A 223 -8.11 19.83 -1.93
N TRP A 224 -9.11 19.57 -2.75
CA TRP A 224 -10.12 20.53 -3.16
C TRP A 224 -11.39 20.44 -2.32
N LYS A 225 -11.56 21.36 -1.39
CA LYS A 225 -12.80 21.51 -0.63
C LYS A 225 -13.87 22.18 -1.50
N ILE A 226 -14.75 21.37 -2.11
CA ILE A 226 -15.87 21.88 -2.94
C ILE A 226 -16.90 22.61 -2.06
N ASN A 227 -17.23 22.03 -0.92
CA ASN A 227 -18.13 22.61 0.09
C ASN A 227 -17.93 21.90 1.43
N GLU A 228 -18.76 22.22 2.44
CA GLU A 228 -18.66 21.65 3.79
C GLU A 228 -18.83 20.11 3.87
N ARG A 229 -19.34 19.50 2.81
CA ARG A 229 -19.62 18.04 2.78
C ARG A 229 -18.77 17.28 1.78
N HIS A 230 -18.27 17.94 0.75
CA HIS A 230 -17.58 17.30 -0.36
C HIS A 230 -16.14 17.83 -0.48
N ARG A 231 -15.21 16.90 -0.50
CA ARG A 231 -13.81 17.13 -0.85
C ARG A 231 -13.43 16.17 -1.97
N ILE A 232 -12.59 16.61 -2.88
CA ILE A 232 -12.01 15.80 -3.96
C ILE A 232 -10.51 16.00 -3.93
N ALA A 233 -9.76 14.90 -4.00
CA ALA A 233 -8.31 14.94 -4.06
C ALA A 233 -7.80 14.12 -5.26
N PRO A 234 -7.58 14.76 -6.42
CA PRO A 234 -6.80 14.17 -7.50
C PRO A 234 -5.33 14.07 -7.10
N MET A 235 -4.67 13.00 -7.52
CA MET A 235 -3.24 12.76 -7.32
C MET A 235 -2.65 12.19 -8.62
N ILE A 236 -1.45 12.60 -8.94
CA ILE A 236 -0.57 11.98 -9.92
C ILE A 236 0.70 11.53 -9.21
N ALA A 237 1.17 10.34 -9.51
CA ALA A 237 2.44 9.84 -9.02
C ALA A 237 3.30 9.35 -10.18
N TRP A 238 4.60 9.57 -10.07
CA TRP A 238 5.61 8.82 -10.80
C TRP A 238 6.10 7.69 -9.91
N VAL A 239 6.16 6.49 -10.47
CA VAL A 239 6.52 5.25 -9.80
C VAL A 239 7.69 4.65 -10.55
N ASP A 240 8.69 4.18 -9.83
CA ASP A 240 9.89 3.55 -10.38
C ASP A 240 10.29 2.40 -9.45
N HIS A 241 10.16 1.19 -9.97
CA HIS A 241 10.61 -0.04 -9.34
C HIS A 241 11.97 -0.39 -9.93
N ASP A 242 13.04 0.27 -9.44
CA ASP A 242 14.43 0.02 -9.82
C ASP A 242 14.93 -1.27 -9.15
N LEU A 243 14.42 -2.42 -9.66
CA LEU A 243 14.79 -3.73 -9.18
C LEU A 243 16.05 -4.22 -9.88
N ASP A 244 16.82 -5.09 -9.22
CA ASP A 244 18.09 -5.63 -9.72
C ASP A 244 17.91 -6.43 -11.03
N GLY A 245 16.73 -6.99 -11.24
CA GLY A 245 16.35 -7.69 -12.47
C GLY A 245 15.61 -6.78 -13.45
N ALA A 246 16.27 -6.41 -14.58
CA ALA A 246 15.70 -5.48 -15.57
C ALA A 246 14.36 -5.93 -16.19
N ALA A 247 14.04 -7.23 -16.19
CA ALA A 247 12.74 -7.73 -16.63
C ALA A 247 11.64 -7.63 -15.54
N MET A 248 12.04 -7.29 -14.32
CA MET A 248 11.17 -7.08 -13.16
C MET A 248 11.14 -5.61 -12.72
N ALA A 249 12.16 -4.84 -13.15
CA ALA A 249 12.16 -3.39 -13.01
C ALA A 249 11.11 -2.77 -13.92
N GLU A 250 10.34 -1.82 -13.40
CA GLU A 250 9.24 -1.17 -14.14
C GLU A 250 9.07 0.28 -13.69
N ASP A 251 8.82 1.19 -14.61
CA ASP A 251 8.51 2.57 -14.28
C ASP A 251 7.25 3.07 -14.98
N GLY A 252 6.66 4.13 -14.44
CA GLY A 252 5.46 4.69 -15.05
C GLY A 252 4.72 5.69 -14.18
N VAL A 253 3.43 5.80 -14.43
CA VAL A 253 2.58 6.83 -13.83
C VAL A 253 1.34 6.23 -13.17
N ALA A 254 1.00 6.73 -11.99
CA ALA A 254 -0.26 6.43 -11.34
C ALA A 254 -1.15 7.67 -11.24
N LEU A 255 -2.45 7.47 -11.43
CA LEU A 255 -3.49 8.48 -11.27
C LEU A 255 -4.47 8.01 -10.20
N VAL A 256 -4.75 8.85 -9.21
CA VAL A 256 -5.71 8.54 -8.15
C VAL A 256 -6.70 9.67 -8.00
N LEU A 257 -7.97 9.33 -7.82
CA LEU A 257 -9.00 10.27 -7.45
C LEU A 257 -9.67 9.80 -6.16
N LYS A 258 -9.55 10.59 -5.11
CA LYS A 258 -10.27 10.38 -3.84
C LYS A 258 -11.44 11.37 -3.78
N HIS A 259 -12.62 10.89 -3.38
CA HIS A 259 -13.78 11.71 -3.07
C HIS A 259 -14.25 11.41 -1.65
N LEU A 260 -14.35 12.44 -0.85
CA LEU A 260 -14.86 12.37 0.52
C LEU A 260 -16.21 13.09 0.60
N TYR A 261 -17.20 12.39 1.16
CA TYR A 261 -18.51 12.96 1.49
C TYR A 261 -18.82 12.79 2.97
N SER A 262 -19.10 13.91 3.66
CA SER A 262 -19.40 13.91 5.09
C SER A 262 -20.80 14.42 5.35
N LYS A 263 -21.58 13.67 6.16
CA LYS A 263 -22.91 14.09 6.60
C LYS A 263 -23.23 13.52 7.99
N ASN A 264 -23.42 14.41 8.97
CA ASN A 264 -23.72 14.03 10.36
C ASN A 264 -22.58 13.16 10.95
N ARG A 265 -22.91 11.87 11.25
CA ARG A 265 -21.97 10.87 11.79
C ARG A 265 -21.33 10.00 10.70
N TRP A 266 -21.76 10.17 9.46
CA TRP A 266 -21.26 9.39 8.33
C TRP A 266 -20.20 10.16 7.56
N MET A 267 -19.14 9.46 7.20
CA MET A 267 -18.18 9.87 6.21
C MET A 267 -17.99 8.72 5.22
N PHE A 268 -18.01 9.05 3.95
CA PHE A 268 -17.79 8.10 2.86
C PHE A 268 -16.57 8.53 2.08
N VAL A 269 -15.69 7.58 1.83
CA VAL A 269 -14.50 7.78 1.00
C VAL A 269 -14.61 6.84 -0.19
N THR A 270 -14.54 7.40 -1.38
CA THR A 270 -14.40 6.65 -2.63
C THR A 270 -13.03 6.93 -3.20
N ARG A 271 -12.30 5.89 -3.57
CA ARG A 271 -11.02 5.98 -4.27
C ARG A 271 -11.14 5.21 -5.57
N VAL A 272 -10.67 5.79 -6.66
CA VAL A 272 -10.40 5.09 -7.92
C VAL A 272 -8.97 5.38 -8.30
N PHE A 273 -8.29 4.40 -8.86
CA PHE A 273 -6.91 4.56 -9.27
C PHE A 273 -6.63 3.77 -10.56
N TYR A 274 -5.70 4.28 -11.31
CA TYR A 274 -5.14 3.66 -12.49
C TYR A 274 -3.63 3.84 -12.44
N GLN A 275 -2.90 2.81 -12.78
CA GLN A 275 -1.44 2.83 -12.88
C GLN A 275 -1.06 2.14 -14.18
N ASP A 276 -0.08 2.69 -14.85
CA ASP A 276 0.48 2.23 -16.13
C ASP A 276 1.99 2.15 -15.95
N LEU A 277 2.53 0.94 -15.95
CA LEU A 277 3.96 0.66 -15.77
C LEU A 277 4.46 -0.17 -16.95
N GLU A 278 5.64 0.17 -17.45
CA GLU A 278 6.38 -0.61 -18.45
C GLU A 278 7.64 -1.19 -17.81
N SER A 279 7.96 -2.46 -18.09
CA SER A 279 9.23 -3.05 -17.64
C SER A 279 10.40 -2.59 -18.50
N ASP A 280 11.58 -2.50 -17.89
CA ASP A 280 12.80 -2.01 -18.54
C ASP A 280 13.30 -2.97 -19.62
N ASP A 281 13.07 -4.28 -19.48
CA ASP A 281 13.53 -5.30 -20.43
C ASP A 281 12.47 -6.41 -20.59
N SER A 282 12.66 -7.23 -21.63
CA SER A 282 11.79 -8.37 -21.89
C SER A 282 12.03 -9.50 -20.88
N ASN A 283 10.96 -10.09 -20.37
CA ASN A 283 11.04 -11.28 -19.55
C ASN A 283 11.50 -12.48 -20.40
N PRO A 284 12.66 -13.10 -20.09
CA PRO A 284 13.25 -14.16 -20.92
C PRO A 284 12.45 -15.44 -20.97
N ILE A 285 11.47 -15.61 -20.07
CA ILE A 285 10.59 -16.80 -20.04
C ILE A 285 9.46 -16.65 -21.06
N TYR A 286 8.93 -15.43 -21.20
CA TYR A 286 7.78 -15.16 -22.06
C TYR A 286 8.17 -14.50 -23.38
N ASP A 287 9.45 -14.08 -23.55
CA ASP A 287 9.95 -13.30 -24.68
C ASP A 287 9.09 -12.04 -24.96
N LYS A 288 8.70 -11.37 -23.89
CA LYS A 288 7.84 -10.18 -23.90
C LYS A 288 8.29 -9.16 -22.86
N GLN A 289 8.25 -7.90 -23.24
CA GLN A 289 8.32 -6.80 -22.29
C GLN A 289 7.02 -6.78 -21.46
N GLY A 290 7.14 -6.61 -20.15
CA GLY A 290 5.99 -6.47 -19.26
C GLY A 290 5.33 -5.11 -19.48
N ASP A 291 4.01 -5.12 -19.54
CA ASP A 291 3.13 -3.96 -19.63
C ASP A 291 2.09 -4.17 -18.54
N ALA A 292 2.13 -3.39 -17.48
CA ALA A 292 1.33 -3.63 -16.29
C ALA A 292 0.32 -2.50 -16.07
N ASP A 293 -0.89 -2.72 -16.54
CA ASP A 293 -2.04 -1.86 -16.24
C ASP A 293 -2.69 -2.30 -14.93
N LEU A 294 -2.75 -1.41 -13.94
CA LEU A 294 -3.46 -1.62 -12.70
C LEU A 294 -4.66 -0.69 -12.58
N LEU A 295 -5.85 -1.25 -12.52
CA LEU A 295 -7.09 -0.52 -12.29
C LEU A 295 -7.73 -0.95 -10.98
N GLY A 296 -8.15 0.01 -10.16
CA GLY A 296 -8.85 -0.35 -8.93
C GLY A 296 -9.80 0.71 -8.42
N ALA A 297 -10.68 0.26 -7.53
CA ALA A 297 -11.64 1.12 -6.84
C ALA A 297 -11.89 0.62 -5.41
N ALA A 298 -12.08 1.56 -4.51
CA ALA A 298 -12.45 1.28 -3.13
C ALA A 298 -13.53 2.23 -2.64
N PHE A 299 -14.41 1.71 -1.80
CA PHE A 299 -15.43 2.49 -1.09
C PHE A 299 -15.41 2.16 0.38
N THR A 300 -15.21 3.17 1.22
CA THR A 300 -15.21 3.04 2.68
C THR A 300 -16.31 3.90 3.29
N ALA A 301 -17.11 3.32 4.15
CA ALA A 301 -18.09 4.04 4.96
C ALA A 301 -17.61 4.07 6.42
N PHE A 302 -17.49 5.26 6.98
CA PHE A 302 -17.16 5.48 8.39
C PHE A 302 -18.41 5.96 9.14
N TYR A 303 -18.63 5.43 10.32
CA TYR A 303 -19.71 5.85 11.22
C TYR A 303 -19.16 6.22 12.60
N SER A 304 -19.17 7.50 12.91
CA SER A 304 -18.65 8.03 14.17
C SER A 304 -19.64 7.82 15.32
N LYS A 305 -19.11 7.51 16.51
CA LYS A 305 -19.86 7.30 17.77
C LYS A 305 -20.93 6.20 17.64
N PRO A 306 -20.55 4.98 17.18
CA PRO A 306 -21.48 3.86 17.15
C PRO A 306 -21.99 3.59 18.56
N PHE A 307 -23.27 3.28 18.68
CA PHE A 307 -23.95 3.04 19.97
C PHE A 307 -23.80 4.17 21.02
N GLY A 308 -23.44 5.39 20.59
CA GLY A 308 -23.19 6.53 21.48
C GLY A 308 -21.81 6.54 22.14
N LEU A 309 -20.93 5.61 21.81
CA LEU A 309 -19.55 5.54 22.33
C LEU A 309 -18.74 6.73 21.78
N GLN A 310 -18.29 7.61 22.69
CA GLN A 310 -17.43 8.72 22.32
C GLN A 310 -16.07 8.19 21.84
N ASN A 311 -15.47 8.85 20.88
CA ASN A 311 -14.14 8.50 20.32
C ASN A 311 -14.05 7.14 19.60
N TRP A 312 -15.19 6.50 19.32
CA TRP A 312 -15.26 5.29 18.53
C TRP A 312 -15.76 5.57 17.11
N THR A 313 -15.18 4.89 16.15
CA THR A 313 -15.61 4.91 14.75
C THR A 313 -15.70 3.46 14.26
N ALA A 314 -16.81 3.11 13.63
CA ALA A 314 -16.94 1.87 12.88
C ALA A 314 -16.70 2.17 11.40
N ASN A 315 -16.03 1.30 10.68
CA ASN A 315 -15.89 1.43 9.23
C ASN A 315 -16.15 0.10 8.52
N ALA A 316 -16.53 0.21 7.26
CA ALA A 316 -16.67 -0.90 6.35
C ALA A 316 -16.16 -0.49 4.97
N THR A 317 -15.32 -1.32 4.38
CA THR A 317 -14.68 -1.08 3.08
C THR A 317 -14.99 -2.23 2.14
N VAL A 318 -15.24 -1.90 0.89
CA VAL A 318 -15.23 -2.84 -0.23
C VAL A 318 -14.25 -2.35 -1.28
N ALA A 319 -13.48 -3.25 -1.87
CA ALA A 319 -12.47 -2.91 -2.86
C ALA A 319 -12.39 -3.95 -3.96
N TYR A 320 -11.93 -3.48 -5.10
CA TYR A 320 -11.59 -4.26 -6.27
C TYR A 320 -10.32 -3.71 -6.91
N GLN A 321 -9.47 -4.61 -7.35
CA GLN A 321 -8.25 -4.30 -8.09
C GLN A 321 -8.03 -5.38 -9.14
N ASP A 322 -7.58 -4.96 -10.32
CA ASP A 322 -7.22 -5.80 -11.45
C ASP A 322 -5.89 -5.30 -12.01
N LYS A 323 -4.93 -6.20 -12.14
CA LYS A 323 -3.63 -5.94 -12.79
C LYS A 323 -3.54 -6.88 -13.99
N ASP A 324 -3.55 -6.31 -15.19
CA ASP A 324 -3.34 -7.04 -16.45
C ASP A 324 -1.86 -7.22 -16.76
#